data_9274f6413815ade8ccd396e7dbf5dc6d
#
_entry.id   9274f6413815ade8ccd396e7dbf5dc6d
#
_cell.length_a   1.000
_cell.length_b   1.000
_cell.length_c   1.000
_cell.angle_alpha   90.00
_cell.angle_beta   90.00
_cell.angle_gamma   90.00
#
_symmetry.space_group_name_H-M   'P 1'
#
loop_
_entity.id
_entity.type
_entity.pdbx_description
1 polymer ?
#
loop_
_entity_poly.entity_id
_entity_poly.type
_entity_poly.pdbx_seq_one_letter_code
_entity_poly.pdbx_strand_id
1 'polypeptide(L)'
;SAELKELEQKRECYAWIFPEIKNRTKSNLLVIAGSDKRGTIYGLFHLSEMLGVSPFVDWCGLMPPKQEKIELREDMACISKEPSVRYRGFFINDEWPAFGNWCNHNFGGFNAKAYDHVFELLLRLKGNYLWPAMWSARFADDGPGLLNAELADEYGIIMGMSHHEPCLRQGEEYKYLRGKNSVYGDAWNFRTNREGITKFWEDGLKRSGKFENVITVGMR
;
A
#
# COMPACT_ATOMS: atom_id res chain seq x y z
N SER A 1 0.80 -27.51 -11.98
CA SER A 1 2.14 -27.96 -11.57
C SER A 1 2.20 -28.15 -10.05
N ALA A 2 3.25 -28.77 -9.53
CA ALA A 2 3.43 -28.99 -8.08
C ALA A 2 3.59 -27.66 -7.36
N GLU A 3 4.29 -26.72 -7.95
CA GLU A 3 4.55 -25.38 -7.44
C GLU A 3 3.25 -24.58 -7.20
N LEU A 4 2.29 -24.68 -8.13
CA LEU A 4 0.99 -24.01 -7.96
C LEU A 4 0.20 -24.56 -6.77
N LYS A 5 0.23 -25.90 -6.58
CA LYS A 5 -0.40 -26.53 -5.41
C LYS A 5 0.26 -26.11 -4.10
N GLU A 6 1.58 -25.90 -4.11
CA GLU A 6 2.30 -25.44 -2.94
C GLU A 6 1.94 -24.00 -2.55
N LEU A 7 1.50 -23.16 -3.50
CA LEU A 7 1.06 -21.79 -3.24
C LEU A 7 -0.36 -21.69 -2.66
N GLU A 8 -1.26 -22.67 -2.93
CA GLU A 8 -2.69 -22.57 -2.64
C GLU A 8 -3.08 -22.22 -1.20
N GLN A 9 -2.24 -22.54 -0.22
CA GLN A 9 -2.51 -22.27 1.21
C GLN A 9 -1.54 -21.28 1.84
N LYS A 10 -0.69 -20.66 1.03
CA LYS A 10 0.31 -19.71 1.50
C LYS A 10 -0.18 -18.27 1.32
N ARG A 11 0.41 -17.38 2.09
CA ARG A 11 0.15 -15.94 2.04
C ARG A 11 1.36 -15.21 1.49
N GLU A 12 1.13 -14.33 0.51
CA GLU A 12 2.14 -13.43 -0.05
C GLU A 12 3.39 -14.16 -0.58
N CYS A 13 3.17 -15.38 -1.10
CA CYS A 13 4.18 -16.19 -1.75
C CYS A 13 4.07 -16.10 -3.27
N TYR A 14 5.17 -16.37 -3.94
CA TYR A 14 5.20 -16.50 -5.40
C TYR A 14 6.08 -17.66 -5.82
N ALA A 15 5.86 -18.11 -7.06
CA ALA A 15 6.71 -19.07 -7.75
C ALA A 15 7.12 -18.52 -9.12
N TRP A 16 8.37 -18.79 -9.50
CA TRP A 16 8.84 -18.67 -10.87
C TRP A 16 8.90 -20.05 -11.49
N ILE A 17 8.18 -20.25 -12.57
CA ILE A 17 7.99 -21.55 -13.20
C ILE A 17 8.41 -21.44 -14.67
N PHE A 18 9.26 -22.34 -15.11
CA PHE A 18 9.63 -22.52 -16.51
C PHE A 18 8.90 -23.76 -17.03
N PRO A 19 7.71 -23.63 -17.61
CA PRO A 19 6.92 -24.79 -18.02
C PRO A 19 7.55 -25.48 -19.23
N GLU A 20 7.56 -26.81 -19.21
CA GLU A 20 7.83 -27.58 -20.41
C GLU A 20 6.69 -27.38 -21.43
N ILE A 21 7.02 -26.94 -22.62
CA ILE A 21 6.06 -26.84 -23.72
C ILE A 21 6.21 -28.06 -24.63
N LYS A 22 5.14 -28.83 -24.76
CA LYS A 22 5.11 -29.97 -25.67
C LYS A 22 5.60 -29.59 -27.09
N ASN A 23 6.54 -30.38 -27.62
CA ASN A 23 7.16 -30.19 -28.93
C ASN A 23 8.14 -28.99 -29.04
N ARG A 24 8.67 -28.45 -27.95
CA ARG A 24 9.76 -27.49 -27.96
C ARG A 24 10.92 -27.94 -27.07
N THR A 25 12.13 -27.92 -27.63
CA THR A 25 13.36 -28.31 -26.92
C THR A 25 13.81 -27.33 -25.84
N LYS A 26 13.30 -26.11 -25.86
CA LYS A 26 13.49 -25.09 -24.81
C LYS A 26 12.23 -24.23 -24.66
N SER A 27 11.82 -24.01 -23.44
CA SER A 27 10.76 -23.04 -23.13
C SER A 27 11.36 -21.63 -23.04
N ASN A 28 10.84 -20.69 -23.81
CA ASN A 28 11.15 -19.26 -23.67
C ASN A 28 10.09 -18.55 -22.82
N LEU A 29 9.41 -19.29 -21.94
CA LEU A 29 8.32 -18.79 -21.12
C LEU A 29 8.69 -18.87 -19.63
N LEU A 30 8.65 -17.74 -18.96
CA LEU A 30 8.63 -17.65 -17.51
C LEU A 30 7.20 -17.31 -17.07
N VAL A 31 6.64 -18.15 -16.19
CA VAL A 31 5.36 -17.88 -15.51
C VAL A 31 5.67 -17.46 -14.08
N ILE A 32 5.17 -16.28 -13.69
CA ILE A 32 5.20 -15.81 -12.32
C ILE A 32 3.80 -15.98 -11.74
N ALA A 33 3.66 -16.83 -10.74
CA ALA A 33 2.40 -17.11 -10.06
C ALA A 33 2.51 -16.71 -8.58
N GLY A 34 1.50 -16.03 -8.05
CA GLY A 34 1.39 -15.72 -6.64
C GLY A 34 0.29 -16.50 -5.95
N SER A 35 0.41 -16.71 -4.65
CA SER A 35 -0.64 -17.24 -3.79
C SER A 35 -1.81 -16.28 -3.64
N ASP A 36 -1.53 -14.99 -3.83
CA ASP A 36 -2.47 -13.88 -3.77
C ASP A 36 -1.94 -12.70 -4.62
N LYS A 37 -2.67 -11.58 -4.60
CA LYS A 37 -2.30 -10.34 -5.32
C LYS A 37 -0.88 -9.89 -4.97
N ARG A 38 -0.56 -9.79 -3.68
CA ARG A 38 0.76 -9.35 -3.20
C ARG A 38 1.86 -10.32 -3.57
N GLY A 39 1.63 -11.61 -3.44
CA GLY A 39 2.58 -12.62 -3.88
C GLY A 39 2.95 -12.47 -5.36
N THR A 40 1.98 -12.25 -6.23
CA THR A 40 2.23 -12.01 -7.66
C THR A 40 3.08 -10.76 -7.87
N ILE A 41 2.75 -9.66 -7.21
CA ILE A 41 3.48 -8.39 -7.29
C ILE A 41 4.93 -8.57 -6.78
N TYR A 42 5.12 -9.25 -5.66
CA TYR A 42 6.47 -9.52 -5.14
C TYR A 42 7.30 -10.39 -6.09
N GLY A 43 6.68 -11.35 -6.77
CA GLY A 43 7.34 -12.15 -7.79
C GLY A 43 7.82 -11.32 -8.99
N LEU A 44 7.02 -10.35 -9.44
CA LEU A 44 7.37 -9.41 -10.50
C LEU A 44 8.49 -8.46 -10.06
N PHE A 45 8.41 -7.90 -8.86
CA PHE A 45 9.47 -7.02 -8.34
C PHE A 45 10.76 -7.77 -8.02
N HIS A 46 10.69 -9.05 -7.64
CA HIS A 46 11.89 -9.88 -7.52
C HIS A 46 12.59 -10.04 -8.88
N LEU A 47 11.84 -10.26 -9.97
CA LEU A 47 12.43 -10.28 -11.29
C LEU A 47 13.07 -8.94 -11.65
N SER A 48 12.39 -7.84 -11.37
CA SER A 48 12.91 -6.47 -11.57
C SER A 48 14.25 -6.27 -10.82
N GLU A 49 14.33 -6.70 -9.56
CA GLU A 49 15.54 -6.63 -8.73
C GLU A 49 16.68 -7.50 -9.31
N MET A 50 16.37 -8.74 -9.75
CA MET A 50 17.33 -9.63 -10.41
C MET A 50 17.90 -9.04 -11.72
N LEU A 51 17.12 -8.20 -12.39
CA LEU A 51 17.55 -7.45 -13.57
C LEU A 51 18.34 -6.17 -13.23
N GLY A 52 18.63 -5.95 -11.95
CA GLY A 52 19.44 -4.81 -11.48
C GLY A 52 18.66 -3.54 -11.19
N VAL A 53 17.32 -3.58 -11.19
CA VAL A 53 16.50 -2.41 -10.85
C VAL A 53 16.41 -2.27 -9.35
N SER A 54 16.97 -1.19 -8.80
CA SER A 54 16.89 -0.87 -7.38
C SER A 54 15.43 -0.62 -6.95
N PRO A 55 15.01 -1.06 -5.74
CA PRO A 55 13.74 -0.61 -5.17
C PRO A 55 13.58 0.91 -5.12
N PHE A 56 14.68 1.65 -5.03
CA PHE A 56 14.72 3.11 -4.99
C PHE A 56 14.92 3.77 -6.36
N VAL A 57 14.71 3.05 -7.47
CA VAL A 57 14.93 3.56 -8.83
C VAL A 57 14.22 4.90 -9.07
N ASP A 58 12.98 5.01 -8.66
CA ASP A 58 12.17 6.21 -8.83
C ASP A 58 12.56 7.34 -7.86
N TRP A 59 12.95 6.99 -6.64
CA TRP A 59 13.27 7.94 -5.57
C TRP A 59 14.66 8.54 -5.65
N CYS A 60 15.63 7.76 -6.14
CA CYS A 60 17.04 8.15 -6.17
C CYS A 60 17.58 8.30 -7.59
N GLY A 61 16.76 8.11 -8.63
CA GLY A 61 17.20 8.14 -10.00
C GLY A 61 18.24 7.05 -10.33
N LEU A 62 18.24 5.94 -9.60
CA LEU A 62 19.20 4.84 -9.73
C LEU A 62 18.83 3.94 -10.91
N MET A 63 19.00 4.45 -12.12
CA MET A 63 18.71 3.68 -13.33
C MET A 63 19.74 2.55 -13.52
N PRO A 64 19.30 1.32 -13.75
CA PRO A 64 20.21 0.23 -14.10
C PRO A 64 20.86 0.48 -15.44
N PRO A 65 22.09 -0.02 -15.67
CA PRO A 65 22.71 0.06 -16.98
C PRO A 65 21.87 -0.67 -18.02
N LYS A 66 21.74 -0.07 -19.21
CA LYS A 66 21.02 -0.69 -20.31
C LYS A 66 21.70 -2.00 -20.70
N GLN A 67 20.91 -3.08 -20.75
CA GLN A 67 21.36 -4.40 -21.21
C GLN A 67 20.78 -4.69 -22.58
N GLU A 68 21.63 -5.18 -23.51
CA GLU A 68 21.19 -5.59 -24.84
C GLU A 68 20.50 -6.96 -24.83
N LYS A 69 20.84 -7.81 -23.86
CA LYS A 69 20.33 -9.18 -23.73
C LYS A 69 20.06 -9.53 -22.28
N ILE A 70 18.90 -10.12 -22.06
CA ILE A 70 18.50 -10.69 -20.77
C ILE A 70 18.37 -12.20 -20.97
N GLU A 71 19.07 -12.98 -20.16
CA GLU A 71 18.94 -14.43 -20.12
C GLU A 71 18.29 -14.88 -18.83
N LEU A 72 17.11 -15.49 -18.94
CA LEU A 72 16.45 -16.18 -17.86
C LEU A 72 16.70 -17.68 -18.01
N ARG A 73 17.18 -18.33 -16.97
CA ARG A 73 17.56 -19.74 -16.99
C ARG A 73 16.59 -20.55 -16.11
N GLU A 74 16.39 -21.82 -16.48
CA GLU A 74 15.50 -22.73 -15.75
C GLU A 74 15.93 -22.96 -14.30
N ASP A 75 17.24 -22.85 -13.99
CA ASP A 75 17.76 -22.95 -12.63
C ASP A 75 17.41 -21.76 -11.73
N MET A 76 16.81 -20.71 -12.28
CA MET A 76 16.22 -19.59 -11.54
C MET A 76 14.79 -19.90 -11.04
N ALA A 77 14.22 -21.07 -11.38
CA ALA A 77 12.94 -21.50 -10.85
C ALA A 77 12.97 -21.49 -9.30
N CYS A 78 11.97 -20.91 -8.70
CA CYS A 78 11.94 -20.78 -7.25
C CYS A 78 10.51 -20.70 -6.70
N ILE A 79 10.36 -21.05 -5.43
CA ILE A 79 9.16 -20.77 -4.64
C ILE A 79 9.59 -19.97 -3.44
N SER A 80 8.99 -18.81 -3.25
CA SER A 80 9.28 -17.96 -2.09
C SER A 80 8.74 -18.57 -0.80
N LYS A 81 9.34 -18.19 0.32
CA LYS A 81 8.82 -18.54 1.65
C LYS A 81 7.72 -17.55 2.05
N GLU A 82 6.76 -18.02 2.83
CA GLU A 82 5.77 -17.17 3.45
C GLU A 82 6.46 -16.19 4.43
N PRO A 83 6.08 -14.89 4.40
CA PRO A 83 6.61 -13.94 5.35
C PRO A 83 6.26 -14.32 6.80
N SER A 84 7.26 -14.33 7.69
CA SER A 84 7.09 -14.63 9.11
C SER A 84 6.31 -13.54 9.87
N VAL A 85 6.31 -12.31 9.36
CA VAL A 85 5.58 -11.17 9.92
C VAL A 85 4.46 -10.76 8.97
N ARG A 86 3.24 -10.68 9.49
CA ARG A 86 2.04 -10.39 8.70
C ARG A 86 2.03 -8.97 8.14
N TYR A 87 2.32 -7.96 8.96
CA TYR A 87 2.32 -6.55 8.57
C TYR A 87 3.75 -6.00 8.54
N ARG A 88 4.17 -5.50 7.40
CA ARG A 88 5.52 -5.01 7.15
C ARG A 88 5.43 -3.69 6.40
N GLY A 89 5.97 -2.64 6.98
CA GLY A 89 5.86 -1.34 6.35
C GLY A 89 6.52 -0.23 7.13
N PHE A 90 6.14 0.98 6.83
CA PHE A 90 6.67 2.18 7.47
C PHE A 90 5.57 3.21 7.74
N PHE A 91 5.93 4.23 8.48
CA PHE A 91 5.11 5.38 8.81
C PHE A 91 5.73 6.63 8.21
N ILE A 92 4.94 7.41 7.49
CA ILE A 92 5.35 8.73 7.03
C ILE A 92 5.03 9.72 8.14
N ASN A 93 6.00 9.95 9.05
CA ASN A 93 5.79 10.76 10.23
C ASN A 93 6.18 12.22 10.04
N ASP A 94 7.27 12.46 9.34
CA ASP A 94 7.80 13.82 9.10
C ASP A 94 7.44 14.26 7.68
N GLU A 95 6.18 14.58 7.48
CA GLU A 95 5.70 15.05 6.18
C GLU A 95 6.16 16.47 5.84
N TRP A 96 6.51 17.31 6.83
CA TRP A 96 6.98 18.68 6.61
C TRP A 96 8.33 18.95 7.29
N PRO A 97 9.26 19.67 6.61
CA PRO A 97 9.12 20.28 5.27
C PRO A 97 9.44 19.33 4.10
N ALA A 98 10.08 18.18 4.35
CA ALA A 98 10.64 17.33 3.29
C ALA A 98 9.58 16.69 2.39
N PHE A 99 8.84 15.72 2.89
CA PHE A 99 7.89 14.96 2.08
C PHE A 99 6.71 15.82 1.59
N GLY A 100 6.20 16.71 2.43
CA GLY A 100 5.11 17.62 2.04
C GLY A 100 5.51 18.58 0.93
N ASN A 101 6.71 19.16 0.97
CA ASN A 101 7.21 20.00 -0.11
C ASN A 101 7.41 19.20 -1.39
N TRP A 102 7.93 17.97 -1.30
CA TRP A 102 8.09 17.08 -2.45
C TRP A 102 6.73 16.73 -3.07
N CYS A 103 5.73 16.35 -2.27
CA CYS A 103 4.39 16.07 -2.75
C CYS A 103 3.75 17.29 -3.42
N ASN A 104 3.85 18.47 -2.81
CA ASN A 104 3.30 19.70 -3.38
C ASN A 104 3.97 20.09 -4.68
N HIS A 105 5.30 20.00 -4.74
CA HIS A 105 6.05 20.36 -5.93
C HIS A 105 5.75 19.45 -7.13
N ASN A 106 5.68 18.13 -6.88
CA ASN A 106 5.55 17.16 -7.97
C ASN A 106 4.10 16.81 -8.30
N PHE A 107 3.19 16.84 -7.33
CA PHE A 107 1.82 16.29 -7.48
C PHE A 107 0.72 17.26 -7.01
N GLY A 108 1.07 18.37 -6.40
CA GLY A 108 0.11 19.33 -5.86
C GLY A 108 -0.46 18.96 -4.49
N GLY A 109 0.11 17.97 -3.80
CA GLY A 109 -0.29 17.56 -2.44
C GLY A 109 -0.17 16.06 -2.18
N PHE A 110 -0.69 15.63 -1.03
CA PHE A 110 -0.73 14.21 -0.59
C PHE A 110 -1.87 13.43 -1.26
N ASN A 111 -1.93 13.46 -2.57
CA ASN A 111 -2.99 12.82 -3.36
C ASN A 111 -2.57 11.43 -3.87
N ALA A 112 -3.46 10.77 -4.61
CA ALA A 112 -3.23 9.43 -5.14
C ALA A 112 -1.97 9.34 -6.02
N LYS A 113 -1.61 10.40 -6.75
CA LYS A 113 -0.37 10.40 -7.55
C LYS A 113 0.88 10.34 -6.69
N ALA A 114 0.90 11.04 -5.54
CA ALA A 114 2.02 10.95 -4.60
C ALA A 114 2.08 9.59 -3.92
N TYR A 115 0.93 9.04 -3.51
CA TYR A 115 0.87 7.72 -2.89
C TYR A 115 1.17 6.57 -3.84
N ASP A 116 0.96 6.72 -5.13
CA ASP A 116 1.38 5.77 -6.17
C ASP A 116 2.87 5.40 -6.02
N HIS A 117 3.74 6.42 -5.95
CA HIS A 117 5.17 6.25 -5.72
C HIS A 117 5.50 5.60 -4.36
N VAL A 118 4.76 5.95 -3.32
CA VAL A 118 4.95 5.39 -1.97
C VAL A 118 4.56 3.92 -1.95
N PHE A 119 3.45 3.56 -2.55
CA PHE A 119 2.96 2.17 -2.61
C PHE A 119 3.87 1.29 -3.45
N GLU A 120 4.35 1.79 -4.60
CA GLU A 120 5.32 1.06 -5.40
C GLU A 120 6.60 0.77 -4.62
N LEU A 121 7.19 1.78 -3.94
CA LEU A 121 8.38 1.58 -3.11
C LEU A 121 8.13 0.53 -2.02
N LEU A 122 7.00 0.62 -1.33
CA LEU A 122 6.63 -0.32 -0.28
C LEU A 122 6.59 -1.77 -0.80
N LEU A 123 5.95 -1.98 -1.95
CA LEU A 123 5.84 -3.31 -2.57
C LEU A 123 7.18 -3.82 -3.12
N ARG A 124 8.02 -2.95 -3.68
CA ARG A 124 9.40 -3.29 -4.09
C ARG A 124 10.24 -3.76 -2.91
N LEU A 125 10.03 -3.19 -1.73
CA LEU A 125 10.65 -3.60 -0.47
C LEU A 125 9.95 -4.82 0.19
N LYS A 126 8.96 -5.44 -0.48
CA LYS A 126 8.14 -6.56 0.03
C LYS A 126 7.37 -6.21 1.31
N GLY A 127 7.04 -4.93 1.45
CA GLY A 127 6.12 -4.42 2.46
C GLY A 127 4.67 -4.50 1.98
N ASN A 128 3.73 -4.38 2.92
CA ASN A 128 2.30 -4.44 2.65
C ASN A 128 1.48 -3.47 3.52
N TYR A 129 2.12 -2.70 4.39
CA TYR A 129 1.46 -1.91 5.41
C TYR A 129 1.98 -0.48 5.46
N LEU A 130 1.09 0.50 5.47
CA LEU A 130 1.46 1.92 5.53
C LEU A 130 0.65 2.68 6.58
N TRP A 131 1.35 3.51 7.37
CA TRP A 131 0.76 4.66 8.04
C TRP A 131 0.99 5.90 7.19
N PRO A 132 -0.07 6.57 6.71
CA PRO A 132 0.06 7.73 5.85
C PRO A 132 0.43 9.00 6.61
N ALA A 133 0.79 10.05 5.89
CA ALA A 133 0.93 11.39 6.41
C ALA A 133 -0.36 11.85 7.10
N MET A 134 -0.26 12.51 8.28
CA MET A 134 -1.40 12.73 9.15
C MET A 134 -1.53 14.15 9.74
N TRP A 135 -0.49 14.98 9.71
CA TRP A 135 -0.55 16.28 10.40
C TRP A 135 -1.51 17.27 9.74
N SER A 136 -1.25 17.63 8.50
CA SER A 136 -2.14 18.45 7.68
C SER A 136 -2.80 17.65 6.57
N ALA A 137 -2.30 16.46 6.29
CA ALA A 137 -2.83 15.54 5.29
C ALA A 137 -4.02 14.75 5.85
N ARG A 138 -4.94 14.40 4.97
CA ARG A 138 -6.16 13.64 5.27
C ARG A 138 -6.26 12.52 4.26
N PHE A 139 -5.52 11.46 4.48
CA PHE A 139 -5.45 10.33 3.54
C PHE A 139 -6.82 9.91 2.99
N ALA A 140 -7.83 9.96 3.86
CA ALA A 140 -9.17 9.47 3.55
C ALA A 140 -9.95 10.33 2.53
N ASP A 141 -9.55 11.59 2.28
CA ASP A 141 -10.26 12.48 1.34
C ASP A 141 -9.37 13.38 0.48
N ASP A 142 -8.04 13.33 0.67
CA ASP A 142 -7.09 14.14 -0.12
C ASP A 142 -6.78 13.53 -1.49
N GLY A 143 -7.32 12.40 -1.86
CA GLY A 143 -7.04 11.62 -3.04
C GLY A 143 -7.22 12.23 -4.44
N PRO A 144 -8.21 13.09 -4.81
CA PRO A 144 -9.39 13.57 -4.09
C PRO A 144 -10.43 12.48 -3.78
N GLY A 145 -11.24 12.75 -2.76
CA GLY A 145 -12.21 11.75 -2.29
C GLY A 145 -11.50 10.47 -1.86
N LEU A 146 -12.04 9.32 -2.21
CA LEU A 146 -11.50 8.00 -1.80
C LEU A 146 -10.33 7.47 -2.64
N LEU A 147 -9.84 8.23 -3.63
CA LEU A 147 -8.84 7.72 -4.58
C LEU A 147 -7.56 7.19 -3.90
N ASN A 148 -7.13 7.77 -2.77
CA ASN A 148 -5.99 7.23 -2.02
C ASN A 148 -6.27 5.82 -1.49
N ALA A 149 -7.46 5.59 -0.93
CA ALA A 149 -7.85 4.30 -0.37
C ALA A 149 -8.14 3.26 -1.48
N GLU A 150 -8.73 3.69 -2.58
CA GLU A 150 -8.98 2.85 -3.75
C GLU A 150 -7.67 2.41 -4.41
N LEU A 151 -6.70 3.31 -4.54
CA LEU A 151 -5.37 2.99 -5.03
C LEU A 151 -4.64 2.02 -4.09
N ALA A 152 -4.70 2.25 -2.77
CA ALA A 152 -4.13 1.33 -1.79
C ALA A 152 -4.71 -0.08 -1.93
N ASP A 153 -6.02 -0.20 -2.11
CA ASP A 153 -6.70 -1.48 -2.33
C ASP A 153 -6.27 -2.13 -3.64
N GLU A 154 -6.18 -1.37 -4.73
CA GLU A 154 -5.68 -1.85 -6.02
C GLU A 154 -4.27 -2.43 -5.90
N TYR A 155 -3.37 -1.74 -5.21
CA TYR A 155 -1.99 -2.18 -4.94
C TYR A 155 -1.92 -3.32 -3.91
N GLY A 156 -2.99 -3.57 -3.16
CA GLY A 156 -2.99 -4.54 -2.06
C GLY A 156 -2.27 -4.02 -0.82
N ILE A 157 -2.24 -2.72 -0.60
CA ILE A 157 -1.67 -2.10 0.60
C ILE A 157 -2.70 -2.06 1.71
N ILE A 158 -2.29 -2.55 2.88
CA ILE A 158 -3.06 -2.51 4.11
C ILE A 158 -2.80 -1.16 4.77
N MET A 159 -3.84 -0.35 4.90
CA MET A 159 -3.70 0.96 5.53
C MET A 159 -3.83 0.85 7.04
N GLY A 160 -2.86 1.39 7.76
CA GLY A 160 -2.98 1.71 9.16
C GLY A 160 -3.28 3.19 9.36
N MET A 161 -3.67 3.55 10.58
CA MET A 161 -3.88 4.94 10.97
C MET A 161 -3.17 5.22 12.28
N SER A 162 -2.79 6.47 12.49
CA SER A 162 -2.13 6.87 13.72
C SER A 162 -3.11 6.92 14.91
N HIS A 163 -2.57 7.15 16.09
CA HIS A 163 -3.34 7.35 17.32
C HIS A 163 -4.21 8.63 17.32
N HIS A 164 -4.08 9.47 16.31
CA HIS A 164 -4.94 10.65 16.10
C HIS A 164 -6.14 10.37 15.20
N GLU A 165 -6.26 9.16 14.67
CA GLU A 165 -7.19 8.81 13.60
C GLU A 165 -8.05 7.59 13.93
N PRO A 166 -8.82 7.65 15.01
CA PRO A 166 -9.70 6.54 15.37
C PRO A 166 -10.79 6.33 14.32
N CYS A 167 -11.13 5.07 14.08
CA CYS A 167 -12.22 4.67 13.18
C CYS A 167 -12.08 5.21 11.74
N LEU A 168 -10.86 5.29 11.22
CA LEU A 168 -10.56 5.79 9.87
C LEU A 168 -10.97 7.25 9.65
N ARG A 169 -10.99 8.04 10.73
CA ARG A 169 -11.31 9.47 10.73
C ARG A 169 -10.18 10.26 11.34
N GLN A 170 -9.71 11.25 10.61
CA GLN A 170 -8.68 12.13 11.08
C GLN A 170 -9.26 13.33 11.83
N GLY A 171 -8.58 13.78 12.90
CA GLY A 171 -9.00 14.94 13.67
C GLY A 171 -9.07 16.25 12.85
N GLU A 172 -8.24 16.35 11.81
CA GLU A 172 -8.28 17.48 10.87
C GLU A 172 -9.59 17.53 10.07
N GLU A 173 -10.17 16.38 9.71
CA GLU A 173 -11.48 16.33 9.04
C GLU A 173 -12.56 16.97 9.93
N TYR A 174 -12.51 16.68 11.24
CA TYR A 174 -13.49 17.23 12.18
C TYR A 174 -13.46 18.75 12.23
N LYS A 175 -12.29 19.39 12.11
CA LYS A 175 -12.16 20.86 12.09
C LYS A 175 -13.00 21.52 10.99
N TYR A 176 -13.13 20.87 9.84
CA TYR A 176 -13.89 21.38 8.70
C TYR A 176 -15.36 20.96 8.71
N LEU A 177 -15.69 19.87 9.38
CA LEU A 177 -17.02 19.27 9.37
C LEU A 177 -17.87 19.66 10.58
N ARG A 178 -17.25 20.16 11.68
CA ARG A 178 -17.95 20.56 12.89
C ARG A 178 -18.72 21.88 12.70
N GLY A 179 -19.71 22.11 13.57
CA GLY A 179 -20.47 23.35 13.62
C GLY A 179 -21.78 23.18 14.36
N LYS A 180 -22.42 24.30 14.77
CA LYS A 180 -23.69 24.27 15.49
C LYS A 180 -24.80 23.52 14.77
N ASN A 181 -24.78 23.53 13.43
CA ASN A 181 -25.76 22.84 12.58
C ASN A 181 -25.22 21.56 11.94
N SER A 182 -24.00 21.15 12.32
CA SER A 182 -23.40 19.92 11.80
C SER A 182 -23.99 18.71 12.50
N VAL A 183 -24.19 17.63 11.75
CA VAL A 183 -24.57 16.31 12.27
C VAL A 183 -23.50 15.73 13.21
N TYR A 184 -22.28 16.27 13.16
CA TYR A 184 -21.16 15.87 14.01
C TYR A 184 -21.00 16.80 15.24
N GLY A 185 -21.88 17.80 15.41
CA GLY A 185 -21.77 18.78 16.49
C GLY A 185 -20.55 19.71 16.35
N ASP A 186 -20.28 20.51 17.37
CA ASP A 186 -19.24 21.54 17.35
C ASP A 186 -18.10 21.31 18.36
N ALA A 187 -18.21 20.36 19.26
CA ALA A 187 -17.22 20.08 20.29
C ALA A 187 -16.48 18.77 20.05
N TRP A 188 -15.13 18.84 19.98
CA TRP A 188 -14.27 17.64 20.02
C TRP A 188 -14.13 17.16 21.47
N ASN A 189 -15.25 16.72 22.04
CA ASN A 189 -15.35 16.26 23.42
C ASN A 189 -16.46 15.22 23.53
N PHE A 190 -16.10 13.96 23.76
CA PHE A 190 -17.05 12.87 23.82
C PHE A 190 -18.06 12.98 24.96
N ARG A 191 -17.73 13.67 26.07
CA ARG A 191 -18.67 13.85 27.20
C ARG A 191 -19.80 14.81 26.85
N THR A 192 -19.50 15.86 26.08
CA THR A 192 -20.47 16.92 25.74
C THR A 192 -21.06 16.79 24.36
N ASN A 193 -20.46 15.98 23.47
CA ASN A 193 -20.88 15.78 22.09
C ASN A 193 -20.79 14.29 21.69
N ARG A 194 -21.33 13.40 22.52
CA ARG A 194 -21.24 11.97 22.32
C ARG A 194 -21.82 11.52 20.98
N GLU A 195 -23.05 11.97 20.68
CA GLU A 195 -23.77 11.59 19.47
C GLU A 195 -23.03 12.03 18.19
N GLY A 196 -22.59 13.28 18.15
CA GLY A 196 -21.86 13.83 16.99
C GLY A 196 -20.54 13.12 16.75
N ILE A 197 -19.76 12.85 17.80
CA ILE A 197 -18.47 12.14 17.65
C ILE A 197 -18.69 10.67 17.31
N THR A 198 -19.67 10.00 17.90
CA THR A 198 -20.02 8.63 17.53
C THR A 198 -20.38 8.54 16.05
N LYS A 199 -21.26 9.43 15.59
CA LYS A 199 -21.63 9.48 14.18
C LYS A 199 -20.44 9.77 13.26
N PHE A 200 -19.53 10.67 13.67
CA PHE A 200 -18.31 10.97 12.92
C PHE A 200 -17.46 9.72 12.71
N TRP A 201 -17.25 8.92 13.74
CA TRP A 201 -16.50 7.67 13.66
C TRP A 201 -17.22 6.57 12.87
N GLU A 202 -18.53 6.42 13.08
CA GLU A 202 -19.33 5.45 12.30
C GLU A 202 -19.29 5.76 10.80
N ASP A 203 -19.39 7.03 10.43
CA ASP A 203 -19.34 7.42 9.03
C ASP A 203 -17.94 7.20 8.43
N GLY A 204 -16.87 7.28 9.23
CA GLY A 204 -15.53 6.87 8.79
C GLY A 204 -15.45 5.38 8.48
N LEU A 205 -15.97 4.55 9.36
CA LEU A 205 -16.03 3.09 9.14
C LEU A 205 -16.91 2.73 7.94
N LYS A 206 -18.05 3.38 7.77
CA LYS A 206 -18.91 3.18 6.60
C LYS A 206 -18.23 3.57 5.29
N ARG A 207 -17.50 4.69 5.30
CA ARG A 207 -16.79 5.22 4.14
C ARG A 207 -15.67 4.31 3.66
N SER A 208 -14.80 3.88 4.58
CA SER A 208 -13.52 3.26 4.24
C SER A 208 -13.35 1.83 4.81
N GLY A 209 -14.28 1.33 5.61
CA GLY A 209 -14.17 0.01 6.25
C GLY A 209 -14.22 -1.19 5.29
N LYS A 210 -14.61 -0.97 4.04
CA LYS A 210 -14.61 -2.02 3.00
C LYS A 210 -13.21 -2.39 2.50
N PHE A 211 -12.24 -1.50 2.69
CA PHE A 211 -10.85 -1.73 2.29
C PHE A 211 -10.08 -2.50 3.37
N GLU A 212 -8.96 -3.11 3.01
CA GLU A 212 -8.10 -3.82 3.97
C GLU A 212 -7.38 -2.81 4.87
N ASN A 213 -7.80 -2.71 6.13
CA ASN A 213 -7.30 -1.73 7.09
C ASN A 213 -6.95 -2.36 8.44
N VAL A 214 -6.01 -1.76 9.14
CA VAL A 214 -5.81 -1.93 10.58
C VAL A 214 -6.39 -0.71 11.27
N ILE A 215 -7.53 -0.89 11.94
CA ILE A 215 -8.34 0.21 12.47
C ILE A 215 -7.86 0.61 13.85
N THR A 216 -7.48 1.87 14.02
CA THR A 216 -7.20 2.47 15.33
C THR A 216 -8.52 2.65 16.08
N VAL A 217 -8.60 2.13 17.31
CA VAL A 217 -9.80 2.20 18.16
C VAL A 217 -9.58 3.02 19.43
N GLY A 218 -8.37 3.51 19.65
CA GLY A 218 -8.02 4.40 20.74
C GLY A 218 -7.62 5.77 20.22
N MET A 219 -7.60 6.75 21.11
CA MET A 219 -7.19 8.12 20.81
C MET A 219 -6.21 8.58 21.90
N ARG A 220 -5.23 9.39 21.49
CA ARG A 220 -4.30 10.05 22.40
C ARG A 220 -5.00 11.11 23.23
#